data_1bb343c2565d1f4b68e7259f73f65c8c
#
_entry.id   1bb343c2565d1f4b68e7259f73f65c8c
#
_cell.length_a   1.000
_cell.length_b   1.000
_cell.length_c   1.000
_cell.angle_alpha   90.00
_cell.angle_beta   90.00
_cell.angle_gamma   90.00
#
_symmetry.space_group_name_H-M   'P 1'
#
loop_
_entity.id
_entity.type
_entity.pdbx_description
1 polymer ?
#
loop_
_entity_poly.entity_id
_entity_poly.type
_entity_poly.pdbx_seq_one_letter_code
_entity_poly.pdbx_strand_id
1 'polypeptide(L)'
;MNTSFTSVTLPEDYKQNIVAMKRILREQIGDVEALFRQVCDKIEAELAAARAEEQANGSAWPEVNYTDLAAGNISEQQIAHIKRRGCLVVRQTFSRDHALAMDQSMLGYLDENQFDEVYRGPGDNFFGSLEASRPEIYPIYWSKAQMEARQSQQMATTQTFLNCLWTFQHADGDGFNPEVNIIYPDRIRRRLPGTTSKGLGAHTDSGALERWLLPAYQKVFSKIFTNRFAEYDPWDAAYRPEVNEYDVDNTTKCSAFRTFQGWTALSDMIAGQGLLHVVPVPEAMAYVLLRPLLDDVPEDELCGVAPGRVLPVSEKWHPHLIAGLCSIPTLQAGDSVWWHCDVIHSVAPVENQQGWGNVMYIPAAPACAKNLAYAHSVRAALEKGASPADFPREDYEQTWQNRFQLSDLNANGRRALGME
;
A
#
# COMPACT_ATOMS: atom_id res chain seq x y z
N MET A 1 -16.28 -21.06 13.80
CA MET A 1 -15.24 -20.69 14.75
C MET A 1 -14.97 -19.21 14.52
N ASN A 2 -15.12 -18.38 15.57
CA ASN A 2 -14.77 -16.96 15.48
C ASN A 2 -13.26 -16.85 15.30
N THR A 3 -12.83 -16.65 14.05
CA THR A 3 -11.46 -16.21 13.77
C THR A 3 -11.41 -14.72 14.09
N SER A 4 -11.27 -14.38 15.38
CA SER A 4 -10.86 -13.04 15.74
C SER A 4 -9.46 -12.87 15.16
N PHE A 5 -9.29 -11.90 14.24
CA PHE A 5 -7.97 -11.31 14.04
C PHE A 5 -7.44 -11.00 15.44
N THR A 6 -6.24 -11.44 15.78
CA THR A 6 -5.65 -11.14 17.07
C THR A 6 -5.42 -9.64 17.15
N SER A 7 -6.45 -8.91 17.56
CA SER A 7 -6.33 -7.48 17.83
C SER A 7 -5.42 -7.31 19.04
N VAL A 8 -4.46 -6.42 18.93
CA VAL A 8 -3.57 -6.05 20.01
C VAL A 8 -4.12 -4.79 20.64
N THR A 9 -4.46 -4.86 21.93
CA THR A 9 -4.96 -3.68 22.65
C THR A 9 -3.83 -2.67 22.84
N LEU A 10 -4.09 -1.42 22.51
CA LEU A 10 -3.15 -0.34 22.80
C LEU A 10 -3.06 -0.13 24.32
N PRO A 11 -1.86 -0.18 24.93
CA PRO A 11 -1.70 0.14 26.34
C PRO A 11 -2.08 1.60 26.65
N GLU A 12 -2.72 1.85 27.78
CA GLU A 12 -3.05 3.22 28.22
C GLU A 12 -1.79 4.08 28.42
N ASP A 13 -0.70 3.46 28.83
CA ASP A 13 0.61 4.07 29.08
C ASP A 13 1.58 3.98 27.89
N TYR A 14 1.07 3.85 26.66
CA TYR A 14 1.90 3.63 25.47
C TYR A 14 3.04 4.65 25.32
N LYS A 15 2.90 5.88 25.82
CA LYS A 15 3.98 6.87 25.83
C LYS A 15 5.15 6.48 26.72
N GLN A 16 4.89 5.86 27.88
CA GLN A 16 5.93 5.32 28.75
C GLN A 16 6.61 4.12 28.07
N ASN A 17 5.85 3.33 27.32
CA ASN A 17 6.40 2.22 26.53
C ASN A 17 7.30 2.73 25.38
N ILE A 18 7.00 3.89 24.78
CA ILE A 18 7.90 4.54 23.84
C ILE A 18 9.24 4.88 24.51
N VAL A 19 9.21 5.54 25.68
CA VAL A 19 10.44 5.93 26.43
C VAL A 19 11.26 4.69 26.76
N ALA A 20 10.62 3.65 27.30
CA ALA A 20 11.30 2.40 27.63
C ALA A 20 11.91 1.72 26.41
N MET A 21 11.17 1.69 25.29
CA MET A 21 11.62 1.06 24.06
C MET A 21 12.78 1.83 23.41
N LYS A 22 12.71 3.17 23.35
CA LYS A 22 13.82 3.99 22.84
C LYS A 22 15.12 3.72 23.60
N ARG A 23 15.06 3.59 24.93
CA ARG A 23 16.21 3.23 25.75
C ARG A 23 16.76 1.86 25.37
N ILE A 24 15.90 0.84 25.28
CA ILE A 24 16.31 -0.52 24.89
C ILE A 24 16.99 -0.53 23.51
N LEU A 25 16.37 0.14 22.53
CA LEU A 25 16.91 0.18 21.17
C LEU A 25 18.24 0.94 21.10
N ARG A 26 18.40 2.05 21.81
CA ARG A 26 19.69 2.75 21.92
C ARG A 26 20.76 1.87 22.54
N GLU A 27 20.45 1.12 23.60
CA GLU A 27 21.38 0.16 24.21
C GLU A 27 21.77 -0.96 23.24
N GLN A 28 20.83 -1.49 22.45
CA GLN A 28 21.08 -2.56 21.47
C GLN A 28 21.93 -2.07 20.28
N ILE A 29 21.68 -0.86 19.81
CA ILE A 29 22.39 -0.25 18.69
C ILE A 29 23.78 0.21 19.09
N GLY A 30 23.94 0.78 20.31
CA GLY A 30 25.15 1.41 20.80
C GLY A 30 25.30 2.83 20.26
N ASP A 31 26.02 3.03 19.15
CA ASP A 31 26.19 4.34 18.53
C ASP A 31 25.10 4.61 17.48
N VAL A 32 23.98 5.15 17.93
CA VAL A 32 22.81 5.46 17.07
C VAL A 32 23.15 6.52 16.03
N GLU A 33 23.95 7.55 16.39
CA GLU A 33 24.30 8.61 15.47
C GLU A 33 25.20 8.11 14.33
N ALA A 34 26.17 7.23 14.63
CA ALA A 34 27.00 6.64 13.60
C ALA A 34 26.21 5.76 12.65
N LEU A 35 25.30 4.92 13.18
CA LEU A 35 24.39 4.10 12.37
C LEU A 35 23.47 4.99 11.51
N PHE A 36 22.89 6.03 12.10
CA PHE A 36 21.99 6.93 11.37
C PHE A 36 22.71 7.66 10.24
N ARG A 37 23.95 8.13 10.45
CA ARG A 37 24.79 8.71 9.38
C ARG A 37 25.03 7.71 8.25
N GLN A 38 25.38 6.46 8.57
CA GLN A 38 25.57 5.41 7.56
C GLN A 38 24.29 5.20 6.73
N VAL A 39 23.13 5.20 7.37
CA VAL A 39 21.83 5.09 6.68
C VAL A 39 21.58 6.32 5.81
N CYS A 40 21.82 7.53 6.32
CA CYS A 40 21.68 8.77 5.53
C CYS A 40 22.56 8.75 4.28
N ASP A 41 23.86 8.43 4.40
CA ASP A 41 24.79 8.36 3.27
C ASP A 41 24.30 7.39 2.19
N LYS A 42 23.81 6.21 2.58
CA LYS A 42 23.24 5.23 1.66
C LYS A 42 21.98 5.76 0.96
N ILE A 43 21.06 6.33 1.72
CA ILE A 43 19.77 6.82 1.17
C ILE A 43 20.01 8.02 0.25
N GLU A 44 20.88 8.96 0.61
CA GLU A 44 21.22 10.11 -0.22
C GLU A 44 21.86 9.67 -1.55
N ALA A 45 22.74 8.68 -1.54
CA ALA A 45 23.32 8.12 -2.75
C ALA A 45 22.25 7.48 -3.66
N GLU A 46 21.31 6.73 -3.09
CA GLU A 46 20.21 6.12 -3.85
C GLU A 46 19.22 7.17 -4.40
N LEU A 47 18.91 8.21 -3.63
CA LEU A 47 18.06 9.32 -4.09
C LEU A 47 18.74 10.14 -5.19
N ALA A 48 20.06 10.36 -5.09
CA ALA A 48 20.83 11.02 -6.15
C ALA A 48 20.81 10.19 -7.44
N ALA A 49 20.96 8.86 -7.35
CA ALA A 49 20.85 7.96 -8.49
C ALA A 49 19.43 7.98 -9.10
N ALA A 50 18.38 7.97 -8.29
CA ALA A 50 17.00 8.07 -8.77
C ALA A 50 16.73 9.38 -9.53
N ARG A 51 17.24 10.52 -9.02
CA ARG A 51 17.14 11.81 -9.72
C ARG A 51 17.90 11.81 -11.05
N ALA A 52 19.06 11.18 -11.11
CA ALA A 52 19.82 11.05 -12.35
C ALA A 52 19.07 10.19 -13.38
N GLU A 53 18.41 9.10 -12.94
CA GLU A 53 17.53 8.27 -13.79
C GLU A 53 16.33 9.08 -14.29
N GLU A 54 15.68 9.86 -13.44
CA GLU A 54 14.56 10.72 -13.81
C GLU A 54 14.98 11.78 -14.85
N GLN A 55 16.15 12.40 -14.66
CA GLN A 55 16.69 13.36 -15.63
C GLN A 55 17.05 12.71 -16.96
N ALA A 56 17.58 11.50 -16.95
CA ALA A 56 18.00 10.81 -18.17
C ALA A 56 16.82 10.19 -18.94
N ASN A 57 15.82 9.67 -18.25
CA ASN A 57 14.75 8.82 -18.80
C ASN A 57 13.35 9.45 -18.71
N GLY A 58 13.21 10.59 -18.03
CA GLY A 58 11.92 11.24 -17.73
C GLY A 58 11.18 10.62 -16.54
N SER A 59 11.68 9.53 -15.97
CA SER A 59 11.14 8.91 -14.75
C SER A 59 12.21 8.04 -14.09
N ALA A 60 12.16 7.97 -12.75
CA ALA A 60 12.94 7.01 -11.95
C ALA A 60 12.22 5.66 -11.75
N TRP A 61 10.98 5.54 -12.24
CA TRP A 61 10.19 4.34 -12.06
C TRP A 61 10.58 3.26 -13.07
N PRO A 62 10.88 2.03 -12.62
CA PRO A 62 10.96 0.88 -13.52
C PRO A 62 9.65 0.63 -14.23
N GLU A 63 9.73 0.24 -15.50
CA GLU A 63 8.58 -0.07 -16.32
C GLU A 63 8.76 -1.41 -17.02
N VAL A 64 7.71 -2.23 -17.07
CA VAL A 64 7.67 -3.48 -17.83
C VAL A 64 6.33 -3.59 -18.58
N ASN A 65 6.32 -4.24 -19.73
CA ASN A 65 5.07 -4.56 -20.41
C ASN A 65 4.45 -5.82 -19.81
N TYR A 66 3.14 -5.86 -19.69
CA TYR A 66 2.42 -7.04 -19.21
C TYR A 66 2.71 -8.28 -20.07
N THR A 67 2.82 -8.11 -21.39
CA THR A 67 3.13 -9.20 -22.31
C THR A 67 4.47 -9.86 -22.03
N ASP A 68 5.50 -9.06 -21.71
CA ASP A 68 6.83 -9.58 -21.36
C ASP A 68 6.80 -10.25 -19.99
N LEU A 69 6.09 -9.65 -19.03
CA LEU A 69 5.90 -10.22 -17.70
C LEU A 69 5.18 -11.58 -17.78
N ALA A 70 4.08 -11.67 -18.52
CA ALA A 70 3.30 -12.88 -18.68
C ALA A 70 4.06 -13.98 -19.44
N ALA A 71 5.00 -13.61 -20.32
CA ALA A 71 5.89 -14.54 -21.03
C ALA A 71 7.13 -14.93 -20.21
N GLY A 72 7.36 -14.37 -19.03
CA GLY A 72 8.56 -14.59 -18.22
C GLY A 72 9.83 -13.95 -18.80
N ASN A 73 9.69 -12.93 -19.64
CA ASN A 73 10.79 -12.27 -20.34
C ASN A 73 11.33 -11.03 -19.61
N ILE A 74 11.24 -11.01 -18.27
CA ILE A 74 11.81 -9.93 -17.48
C ILE A 74 13.25 -10.28 -17.12
N SER A 75 14.19 -9.48 -17.57
CA SER A 75 15.63 -9.71 -17.34
C SER A 75 16.02 -9.51 -15.87
N GLU A 76 17.11 -10.15 -15.46
CA GLU A 76 17.69 -9.97 -14.11
C GLU A 76 18.02 -8.50 -13.82
N GLN A 77 18.45 -7.75 -14.82
CA GLN A 77 18.73 -6.30 -14.69
C GLN A 77 17.44 -5.51 -14.39
N GLN A 78 16.32 -5.83 -15.04
CA GLN A 78 15.03 -5.21 -14.75
C GLN A 78 14.56 -5.58 -13.35
N ILE A 79 14.69 -6.85 -12.95
CA ILE A 79 14.36 -7.31 -11.59
C ILE A 79 15.20 -6.57 -10.54
N ALA A 80 16.51 -6.46 -10.76
CA ALA A 80 17.40 -5.72 -9.85
C ALA A 80 17.00 -4.24 -9.75
N HIS A 81 16.63 -3.61 -10.87
CA HIS A 81 16.17 -2.22 -10.89
C HIS A 81 14.84 -2.06 -10.13
N ILE A 82 13.87 -2.96 -10.34
CA ILE A 82 12.59 -2.96 -9.59
C ILE A 82 12.86 -3.10 -8.08
N LYS A 83 13.70 -4.04 -7.69
CA LYS A 83 14.06 -4.24 -6.28
C LYS A 83 14.78 -3.01 -5.70
N ARG A 84 15.68 -2.39 -6.44
CA ARG A 84 16.38 -1.19 -6.02
C ARG A 84 15.44 0.00 -5.79
N ARG A 85 14.44 0.18 -6.67
CA ARG A 85 13.49 1.30 -6.58
C ARG A 85 12.27 0.99 -5.70
N GLY A 86 11.97 -0.26 -5.46
CA GLY A 86 10.80 -0.68 -4.67
C GLY A 86 9.46 -0.30 -5.28
N CYS A 87 9.43 0.03 -6.56
CA CYS A 87 8.22 0.42 -7.28
C CYS A 87 8.27 -0.05 -8.73
N LEU A 88 7.11 -0.09 -9.40
CA LEU A 88 6.98 -0.62 -10.75
C LEU A 88 5.71 -0.08 -11.43
N VAL A 89 5.80 0.24 -12.71
CA VAL A 89 4.66 0.37 -13.61
C VAL A 89 4.62 -0.85 -14.53
N VAL A 90 3.50 -1.58 -14.50
CA VAL A 90 3.22 -2.62 -15.49
C VAL A 90 2.33 -2.01 -16.56
N ARG A 91 2.90 -1.82 -17.75
CA ARG A 91 2.21 -1.25 -18.89
C ARG A 91 1.22 -2.26 -19.45
N GLN A 92 0.00 -1.79 -19.71
CA GLN A 92 -1.06 -2.57 -20.35
C GLN A 92 -1.38 -3.89 -19.62
N THR A 93 -1.45 -3.85 -18.27
CA THR A 93 -2.02 -4.97 -17.51
C THR A 93 -3.40 -5.33 -18.04
N PHE A 94 -4.20 -4.32 -18.36
CA PHE A 94 -5.42 -4.44 -19.19
C PHE A 94 -5.27 -3.60 -20.45
N SER A 95 -5.99 -3.96 -21.52
CA SER A 95 -6.05 -3.07 -22.69
C SER A 95 -6.73 -1.75 -22.30
N ARG A 96 -6.34 -0.66 -22.98
CA ARG A 96 -6.92 0.67 -22.72
C ARG A 96 -8.45 0.67 -22.84
N ASP A 97 -8.99 0.03 -23.88
CA ASP A 97 -10.43 -0.04 -24.09
C ASP A 97 -11.14 -0.82 -22.97
N HIS A 98 -10.52 -1.90 -22.47
CA HIS A 98 -11.07 -2.66 -21.35
C HIS A 98 -11.08 -1.81 -20.07
N ALA A 99 -10.00 -1.09 -19.76
CA ALA A 99 -9.93 -0.23 -18.57
C ALA A 99 -10.98 0.91 -18.64
N LEU A 100 -11.16 1.52 -19.80
CA LEU A 100 -12.21 2.53 -20.00
C LEU A 100 -13.62 1.93 -19.87
N ALA A 101 -13.83 0.71 -20.36
CA ALA A 101 -15.10 -0.01 -20.17
C ALA A 101 -15.37 -0.34 -18.70
N MET A 102 -14.35 -0.73 -17.92
CA MET A 102 -14.46 -0.92 -16.48
C MET A 102 -14.88 0.39 -15.77
N ASP A 103 -14.27 1.53 -16.12
CA ASP A 103 -14.67 2.83 -15.54
C ASP A 103 -16.14 3.17 -15.85
N GLN A 104 -16.56 2.97 -17.08
CA GLN A 104 -17.97 3.20 -17.48
C GLN A 104 -18.93 2.23 -16.77
N SER A 105 -18.56 0.96 -16.61
CA SER A 105 -19.36 -0.02 -15.86
C SER A 105 -19.54 0.38 -14.41
N MET A 106 -18.51 0.90 -13.75
CA MET A 106 -18.60 1.39 -12.37
C MET A 106 -19.45 2.64 -12.26
N LEU A 107 -19.37 3.56 -13.23
CA LEU A 107 -20.29 4.70 -13.29
C LEU A 107 -21.75 4.25 -13.41
N GLY A 108 -22.04 3.34 -14.35
CA GLY A 108 -23.38 2.78 -14.50
C GLY A 108 -23.89 2.12 -13.20
N TYR A 109 -22.99 1.45 -12.48
CA TYR A 109 -23.33 0.82 -11.19
C TYR A 109 -23.66 1.87 -10.10
N LEU A 110 -22.91 2.99 -10.04
CA LEU A 110 -23.19 4.10 -9.13
C LEU A 110 -24.53 4.78 -9.48
N ASP A 111 -24.76 5.07 -10.77
CA ASP A 111 -25.97 5.73 -11.26
C ASP A 111 -27.22 4.89 -11.04
N GLU A 112 -27.17 3.58 -11.37
CA GLU A 112 -28.27 2.63 -11.19
C GLU A 112 -28.72 2.54 -9.73
N ASN A 113 -27.77 2.67 -8.80
CA ASN A 113 -28.02 2.60 -7.37
C ASN A 113 -28.13 3.99 -6.71
N GLN A 114 -28.25 5.06 -7.49
CA GLN A 114 -28.50 6.42 -7.02
C GLN A 114 -27.48 6.88 -5.95
N PHE A 115 -26.20 6.55 -6.14
CA PHE A 115 -25.18 6.79 -5.14
C PHE A 115 -25.14 8.25 -4.65
N ASP A 116 -25.24 9.22 -5.55
CA ASP A 116 -25.21 10.66 -5.23
C ASP A 116 -26.37 11.08 -4.29
N GLU A 117 -27.49 10.36 -4.28
CA GLU A 117 -28.64 10.63 -3.41
C GLU A 117 -28.48 10.01 -2.02
N VAL A 118 -27.74 8.90 -1.92
CA VAL A 118 -27.58 8.18 -0.66
C VAL A 118 -26.26 8.42 0.04
N TYR A 119 -25.33 9.11 -0.62
CA TYR A 119 -24.01 9.40 -0.05
C TYR A 119 -24.09 10.30 1.18
N ARG A 120 -23.47 9.88 2.29
CA ARG A 120 -23.55 10.51 3.62
C ARG A 120 -22.29 11.26 4.04
N GLY A 121 -21.36 11.45 3.10
CA GLY A 121 -20.02 12.01 3.41
C GLY A 121 -19.00 10.91 3.71
N PRO A 122 -17.71 11.26 3.88
CA PRO A 122 -16.64 10.29 4.12
C PRO A 122 -16.84 9.58 5.46
N GLY A 123 -16.69 8.26 5.45
CA GLY A 123 -16.76 7.42 6.65
C GLY A 123 -15.49 7.50 7.52
N ASP A 124 -14.42 8.07 6.99
CA ASP A 124 -13.15 8.28 7.71
C ASP A 124 -12.62 9.72 7.52
N ASN A 125 -11.84 10.18 8.50
CA ASN A 125 -11.23 11.52 8.47
C ASN A 125 -9.89 11.54 7.70
N PHE A 126 -9.34 10.40 7.31
CA PHE A 126 -8.04 10.34 6.67
C PHE A 126 -8.12 10.80 5.21
N PHE A 127 -9.11 10.30 4.47
CA PHE A 127 -9.35 10.68 3.09
C PHE A 127 -10.26 11.92 2.95
N GLY A 128 -10.91 12.38 4.02
CA GLY A 128 -11.78 13.55 3.99
C GLY A 128 -11.08 14.84 3.55
N SER A 129 -9.76 14.91 3.64
CA SER A 129 -8.97 16.03 3.10
C SER A 129 -8.88 16.03 1.56
N LEU A 130 -9.22 14.93 0.90
CA LEU A 130 -9.24 14.80 -0.56
C LEU A 130 -10.58 15.23 -1.17
N GLU A 131 -11.61 15.45 -0.35
CA GLU A 131 -12.96 15.76 -0.80
C GLU A 131 -13.21 17.28 -0.87
N ALA A 132 -13.59 17.78 -2.05
CA ALA A 132 -14.02 19.18 -2.22
C ALA A 132 -15.56 19.34 -2.12
N SER A 133 -16.34 18.54 -2.83
CA SER A 133 -17.82 18.59 -2.85
C SER A 133 -18.49 17.28 -3.24
N ARG A 134 -17.70 16.32 -3.73
CA ARG A 134 -18.10 14.96 -4.04
C ARG A 134 -17.03 14.02 -3.53
N PRO A 135 -17.33 12.74 -3.22
CA PRO A 135 -16.29 11.81 -2.83
C PRO A 135 -15.29 11.66 -3.98
N GLU A 136 -14.03 11.88 -3.67
CA GLU A 136 -12.95 11.48 -4.57
C GLU A 136 -12.71 9.98 -4.46
N ILE A 137 -12.85 9.42 -3.24
CA ILE A 137 -12.75 7.99 -2.94
C ILE A 137 -14.17 7.45 -2.71
N TYR A 138 -14.62 6.60 -3.61
CA TYR A 138 -15.95 6.00 -3.55
C TYR A 138 -15.93 4.71 -2.73
N PRO A 139 -16.74 4.60 -1.66
CA PRO A 139 -16.78 3.43 -0.78
C PRO A 139 -17.61 2.29 -1.39
N ILE A 140 -17.21 1.83 -2.56
CA ILE A 140 -17.76 0.65 -3.24
C ILE A 140 -16.68 -0.40 -3.43
N TYR A 141 -17.07 -1.65 -3.28
CA TYR A 141 -16.16 -2.79 -3.21
C TYR A 141 -16.55 -3.94 -4.13
N TRP A 142 -17.85 -4.06 -4.43
CA TRP A 142 -18.45 -5.26 -4.99
C TRP A 142 -19.07 -5.05 -6.37
N SER A 143 -18.70 -4.00 -7.09
CA SER A 143 -19.10 -3.87 -8.49
C SER A 143 -18.52 -5.01 -9.32
N LYS A 144 -19.23 -5.41 -10.40
CA LYS A 144 -18.74 -6.46 -11.31
C LYS A 144 -17.36 -6.13 -11.86
N ALA A 145 -17.14 -4.89 -12.31
CA ALA A 145 -15.86 -4.46 -12.85
C ALA A 145 -14.70 -4.60 -11.84
N GLN A 146 -14.91 -4.22 -10.55
CA GLN A 146 -13.88 -4.39 -9.52
C GLN A 146 -13.55 -5.86 -9.28
N MET A 147 -14.58 -6.71 -9.16
CA MET A 147 -14.37 -8.12 -8.84
C MET A 147 -13.84 -8.91 -10.04
N GLU A 148 -14.27 -8.60 -11.26
CA GLU A 148 -13.72 -9.18 -12.49
C GLU A 148 -12.24 -8.85 -12.66
N ALA A 149 -11.84 -7.59 -12.39
CA ALA A 149 -10.44 -7.20 -12.40
C ALA A 149 -9.61 -7.98 -11.36
N ARG A 150 -10.10 -8.07 -10.10
CA ARG A 150 -9.42 -8.77 -9.00
C ARG A 150 -9.23 -10.26 -9.22
N GLN A 151 -10.18 -10.91 -9.90
CA GLN A 151 -10.08 -12.35 -10.21
C GLN A 151 -9.52 -12.65 -11.62
N SER A 152 -9.11 -11.62 -12.36
CA SER A 152 -8.59 -11.79 -13.72
C SER A 152 -7.25 -12.52 -13.74
N GLN A 153 -6.97 -13.23 -14.86
CA GLN A 153 -5.67 -13.88 -15.04
C GLN A 153 -4.54 -12.85 -15.11
N GLN A 154 -4.80 -11.69 -15.71
CA GLN A 154 -3.81 -10.61 -15.81
C GLN A 154 -3.37 -10.15 -14.43
N MET A 155 -4.31 -9.94 -13.53
CA MET A 155 -4.01 -9.52 -12.16
C MET A 155 -3.29 -10.62 -11.39
N ALA A 156 -3.76 -11.87 -11.47
CA ALA A 156 -3.11 -13.01 -10.82
C ALA A 156 -1.65 -13.18 -11.27
N THR A 157 -1.39 -13.08 -12.58
CA THR A 157 -0.03 -13.17 -13.15
C THR A 157 0.87 -12.04 -12.65
N THR A 158 0.36 -10.80 -12.65
CA THR A 158 1.11 -9.62 -12.16
C THR A 158 1.44 -9.76 -10.68
N GLN A 159 0.46 -10.12 -9.85
CA GLN A 159 0.65 -10.30 -8.40
C GLN A 159 1.63 -11.44 -8.08
N THR A 160 1.58 -12.56 -8.81
CA THR A 160 2.54 -13.65 -8.66
C THR A 160 3.96 -13.19 -8.97
N PHE A 161 4.17 -12.46 -10.07
CA PHE A 161 5.48 -11.88 -10.39
C PHE A 161 5.98 -10.99 -9.24
N LEU A 162 5.15 -10.09 -8.74
CA LEU A 162 5.51 -9.19 -7.63
C LEU A 162 5.87 -9.94 -6.35
N ASN A 163 5.11 -10.97 -6.01
CA ASN A 163 5.39 -11.80 -4.84
C ASN A 163 6.70 -12.57 -4.97
N CYS A 164 7.04 -13.04 -6.18
CA CYS A 164 8.29 -13.74 -6.45
C CYS A 164 9.54 -12.84 -6.38
N LEU A 165 9.39 -11.50 -6.27
CA LEU A 165 10.50 -10.61 -5.99
C LEU A 165 11.02 -10.73 -4.55
N TRP A 166 10.21 -11.28 -3.64
CA TRP A 166 10.53 -11.42 -2.24
C TRP A 166 11.29 -12.71 -1.94
N THR A 167 12.11 -12.68 -0.90
CA THR A 167 12.64 -13.88 -0.25
C THR A 167 11.57 -14.38 0.73
N PHE A 168 10.81 -15.41 0.34
CA PHE A 168 9.69 -15.95 1.11
C PHE A 168 9.94 -17.36 1.66
N GLN A 169 11.00 -18.04 1.21
CA GLN A 169 11.41 -19.35 1.68
C GLN A 169 12.43 -19.20 2.82
N HIS A 170 12.14 -19.79 3.96
CA HIS A 170 12.97 -19.74 5.16
C HIS A 170 13.17 -21.14 5.72
N ALA A 171 14.16 -21.33 6.61
CA ALA A 171 14.49 -22.63 7.20
C ALA A 171 13.30 -23.27 7.96
N ASP A 172 12.41 -22.45 8.50
CA ASP A 172 11.24 -22.89 9.26
C ASP A 172 9.97 -23.08 8.40
N GLY A 173 10.10 -22.95 7.07
CA GLY A 173 9.02 -23.07 6.08
C GLY A 173 8.80 -21.79 5.29
N ASP A 174 7.85 -21.83 4.36
CA ASP A 174 7.54 -20.69 3.50
C ASP A 174 6.74 -19.63 4.29
N GLY A 175 7.13 -18.38 4.18
CA GLY A 175 6.41 -17.27 4.79
C GLY A 175 5.04 -17.04 4.16
N PHE A 176 4.92 -17.30 2.84
CA PHE A 176 3.67 -17.22 2.08
C PHE A 176 3.77 -18.01 0.77
N ASN A 177 2.62 -18.31 0.15
CA ASN A 177 2.55 -18.86 -1.19
C ASN A 177 2.46 -17.70 -2.21
N PRO A 178 3.48 -17.51 -3.09
CA PRO A 178 3.50 -16.39 -4.04
C PRO A 178 2.49 -16.55 -5.19
N GLU A 179 2.05 -17.77 -5.49
CA GLU A 179 1.18 -18.07 -6.63
C GLU A 179 -0.31 -17.84 -6.33
N VAL A 180 -0.67 -17.74 -5.06
CA VAL A 180 -2.05 -17.50 -4.62
C VAL A 180 -2.15 -16.16 -3.93
N ASN A 181 -2.97 -15.27 -4.47
CA ASN A 181 -3.27 -13.98 -3.84
C ASN A 181 -4.70 -14.00 -3.32
N ILE A 182 -4.91 -13.46 -2.12
CA ILE A 182 -6.26 -13.24 -1.62
C ILE A 182 -6.84 -11.97 -2.26
N ILE A 183 -8.16 -11.90 -2.37
CA ILE A 183 -8.83 -10.64 -2.68
C ILE A 183 -8.76 -9.75 -1.44
N TYR A 184 -8.04 -8.62 -1.57
CA TYR A 184 -8.14 -7.49 -0.65
C TYR A 184 -9.03 -6.44 -1.31
N PRO A 185 -10.32 -6.34 -0.94
CA PRO A 185 -11.21 -5.40 -1.56
C PRO A 185 -10.91 -3.99 -1.06
N ASP A 186 -10.67 -3.09 -1.99
CA ASP A 186 -10.46 -1.68 -1.74
C ASP A 186 -11.35 -0.86 -2.67
N ARG A 187 -11.39 0.43 -2.45
CA ARG A 187 -12.28 1.41 -3.08
C ARG A 187 -11.84 1.75 -4.51
N ILE A 188 -12.53 2.67 -5.11
CA ILE A 188 -12.10 3.36 -6.34
C ILE A 188 -11.90 4.83 -6.04
N ARG A 189 -10.99 5.47 -6.78
CA ARG A 189 -10.85 6.92 -6.80
C ARG A 189 -11.26 7.44 -8.17
N ARG A 190 -12.04 8.50 -8.19
CA ARG A 190 -12.40 9.23 -9.40
C ARG A 190 -12.20 10.72 -9.16
N ARG A 191 -11.22 11.28 -9.84
CA ARG A 191 -10.91 12.71 -9.79
C ARG A 191 -11.29 13.36 -11.11
N LEU A 192 -12.18 14.36 -11.03
CA LEU A 192 -12.68 15.07 -12.20
C LEU A 192 -11.69 16.12 -12.72
N PRO A 193 -11.71 16.40 -14.04
CA PRO A 193 -11.02 17.56 -14.58
C PRO A 193 -11.49 18.86 -13.88
N GLY A 194 -10.57 19.79 -13.68
CA GLY A 194 -10.84 21.08 -13.04
C GLY A 194 -10.92 21.04 -11.52
N THR A 195 -10.82 19.87 -10.87
CA THR A 195 -10.82 19.79 -9.40
C THR A 195 -9.51 20.25 -8.78
N THR A 196 -9.61 20.76 -7.55
CA THR A 196 -8.47 21.07 -6.69
C THR A 196 -8.37 20.00 -5.60
N SER A 197 -7.17 19.47 -5.36
CA SER A 197 -6.90 18.57 -4.25
C SER A 197 -5.66 19.03 -3.49
N LYS A 198 -5.71 18.93 -2.15
CA LYS A 198 -4.56 19.22 -1.29
C LYS A 198 -3.53 18.08 -1.31
N GLY A 199 -3.87 16.97 -1.98
CA GLY A 199 -3.06 15.77 -1.95
C GLY A 199 -3.09 15.06 -0.60
N LEU A 200 -2.12 14.17 -0.41
CA LEU A 200 -1.96 13.39 0.83
C LEU A 200 -0.49 13.41 1.24
N GLY A 201 -0.22 13.75 2.50
CA GLY A 201 1.14 13.82 3.04
C GLY A 201 1.88 12.50 2.92
N ALA A 202 3.20 12.55 2.93
CA ALA A 202 4.03 11.35 2.81
C ALA A 202 3.86 10.42 4.04
N HIS A 203 3.73 9.11 3.77
CA HIS A 203 3.45 8.09 4.79
C HIS A 203 3.76 6.68 4.28
N THR A 204 3.62 5.69 5.17
CA THR A 204 3.40 4.27 4.81
C THR A 204 2.16 3.76 5.54
N ASP A 205 1.40 2.84 4.92
CA ASP A 205 0.09 2.46 5.42
C ASP A 205 0.11 1.50 6.62
N SER A 206 0.84 0.41 6.50
CA SER A 206 0.74 -0.69 7.48
C SER A 206 1.68 -0.49 8.67
N GLY A 207 1.10 -0.38 9.85
CA GLY A 207 1.84 -0.25 11.10
C GLY A 207 2.54 1.11 11.26
N ALA A 208 2.26 1.77 12.35
CA ALA A 208 2.90 3.02 12.72
C ALA A 208 3.67 2.83 14.04
N LEU A 209 3.02 3.08 15.17
CA LEU A 209 3.56 2.88 16.52
C LEU A 209 4.04 1.43 16.75
N GLU A 210 3.37 0.49 16.13
CA GLU A 210 3.62 -0.94 16.18
C GLU A 210 5.03 -1.33 15.76
N ARG A 211 5.62 -0.58 14.80
CA ARG A 211 6.97 -0.86 14.27
C ARG A 211 8.06 -0.81 15.35
N TRP A 212 7.85 -0.03 16.41
CA TRP A 212 8.77 0.04 17.56
C TRP A 212 8.30 -0.82 18.74
N LEU A 213 6.98 -0.92 18.97
CA LEU A 213 6.47 -1.50 20.22
C LEU A 213 6.09 -2.99 20.11
N LEU A 214 5.75 -3.49 18.91
CA LEU A 214 5.32 -4.89 18.79
C LEU A 214 6.48 -5.83 18.42
N PRO A 215 6.61 -6.97 19.11
CA PRO A 215 7.72 -7.90 18.92
C PRO A 215 7.86 -8.43 17.48
N ALA A 216 6.74 -8.65 16.77
CA ALA A 216 6.80 -9.12 15.37
C ALA A 216 7.46 -8.09 14.45
N TYR A 217 7.09 -6.82 14.59
CA TYR A 217 7.75 -5.74 13.83
C TYR A 217 9.23 -5.58 14.20
N GLN A 218 9.57 -5.71 15.48
CA GLN A 218 10.98 -5.65 15.91
C GLN A 218 11.82 -6.78 15.30
N LYS A 219 11.22 -7.97 15.08
CA LYS A 219 11.88 -9.07 14.37
C LYS A 219 12.08 -8.73 12.89
N VAL A 220 11.07 -8.17 12.21
CA VAL A 220 11.17 -7.70 10.81
C VAL A 220 12.34 -6.72 10.64
N PHE A 221 12.50 -5.78 11.57
CA PHE A 221 13.52 -4.74 11.50
C PHE A 221 14.74 -5.01 12.40
N SER A 222 14.92 -6.26 12.84
CA SER A 222 15.99 -6.63 13.79
C SER A 222 17.39 -6.26 13.32
N LYS A 223 17.68 -6.34 12.02
CA LYS A 223 18.98 -5.95 11.46
C LYS A 223 19.26 -4.45 11.63
N ILE A 224 18.23 -3.61 11.56
CA ILE A 224 18.34 -2.18 11.81
C ILE A 224 18.55 -1.93 13.31
N PHE A 225 17.72 -2.52 14.16
CA PHE A 225 17.73 -2.31 15.61
C PHE A 225 18.90 -2.96 16.36
N THR A 226 19.73 -3.75 15.66
CA THR A 226 20.96 -4.36 16.23
C THR A 226 22.23 -3.92 15.50
N ASN A 227 22.22 -2.72 14.88
CA ASN A 227 23.38 -2.12 14.21
C ASN A 227 23.98 -3.00 13.08
N ARG A 228 23.11 -3.71 12.35
CA ARG A 228 23.51 -4.56 11.22
C ARG A 228 22.81 -4.12 9.93
N PHE A 229 22.71 -2.82 9.70
CA PHE A 229 22.01 -2.26 8.54
C PHE A 229 22.54 -2.81 7.20
N ALA A 230 23.82 -3.09 7.09
CA ALA A 230 24.39 -3.69 5.88
C ALA A 230 23.81 -5.08 5.54
N GLU A 231 23.19 -5.77 6.51
CA GLU A 231 22.51 -7.07 6.33
C GLU A 231 20.98 -6.92 6.16
N TYR A 232 20.46 -5.71 6.25
CA TYR A 232 19.04 -5.49 6.11
C TYR A 232 18.61 -5.63 4.65
N ASP A 233 17.71 -6.57 4.40
CA ASP A 233 17.07 -6.75 3.10
C ASP A 233 15.56 -6.40 3.25
N PRO A 234 15.08 -5.32 2.62
CA PRO A 234 13.66 -4.98 2.65
C PRO A 234 12.78 -6.03 1.97
N TRP A 235 13.35 -6.88 1.13
CA TRP A 235 12.68 -7.96 0.42
C TRP A 235 12.60 -9.28 1.18
N ASP A 236 13.12 -9.33 2.40
CA ASP A 236 12.97 -10.48 3.28
C ASP A 236 11.55 -10.50 3.89
N ALA A 237 10.80 -11.56 3.62
CA ALA A 237 9.44 -11.75 4.12
C ALA A 237 9.38 -12.33 5.54
N ALA A 238 10.52 -12.69 6.14
CA ALA A 238 10.56 -13.25 7.48
C ALA A 238 9.81 -12.37 8.49
N TYR A 239 8.92 -12.98 9.26
CA TYR A 239 8.05 -12.34 10.27
C TYR A 239 7.03 -11.32 9.76
N ARG A 240 7.05 -10.90 8.49
CA ARG A 240 6.09 -9.91 7.96
C ARG A 240 4.63 -10.39 7.97
N PRO A 241 4.30 -11.66 7.67
CA PRO A 241 2.95 -12.16 7.83
C PRO A 241 2.45 -12.21 9.30
N GLU A 242 3.36 -12.13 10.27
CA GLU A 242 3.03 -12.21 11.71
C GLU A 242 2.70 -10.85 12.33
N VAL A 243 3.04 -9.73 11.66
CA VAL A 243 2.82 -8.40 12.20
C VAL A 243 1.33 -8.10 12.38
N ASN A 244 0.98 -7.41 13.45
CA ASN A 244 -0.38 -6.96 13.75
C ASN A 244 -0.35 -5.46 14.04
N GLU A 245 -1.54 -4.86 14.05
CA GLU A 245 -1.75 -3.46 14.40
C GLU A 245 -2.55 -3.36 15.69
N TYR A 246 -2.40 -2.24 16.40
CA TYR A 246 -3.24 -1.96 17.56
C TYR A 246 -4.69 -1.76 17.14
N ASP A 247 -5.61 -2.32 17.94
CA ASP A 247 -7.04 -2.10 17.77
C ASP A 247 -7.44 -0.77 18.41
N VAL A 248 -7.54 0.25 17.58
CA VAL A 248 -7.93 1.61 17.99
C VAL A 248 -9.10 2.04 17.13
N ASP A 249 -10.12 2.65 17.73
CA ASP A 249 -11.29 3.13 17.00
C ASP A 249 -10.95 4.23 15.99
N ASN A 250 -11.70 4.29 14.88
CA ASN A 250 -11.57 5.27 13.80
C ASN A 250 -10.18 5.32 13.16
N THR A 251 -9.63 4.16 12.84
CA THR A 251 -8.28 4.00 12.33
C THR A 251 -8.24 3.57 10.88
N THR A 252 -7.12 3.86 10.23
CA THR A 252 -6.73 3.18 9.01
C THR A 252 -6.12 1.84 9.37
N LYS A 253 -6.83 0.74 9.08
CA LYS A 253 -6.36 -0.63 9.35
C LYS A 253 -5.88 -1.30 8.06
N CYS A 254 -4.91 -2.20 8.22
CA CYS A 254 -4.53 -3.15 7.20
C CYS A 254 -4.35 -4.54 7.82
N SER A 255 -5.44 -5.30 7.90
CA SER A 255 -5.45 -6.63 8.53
C SER A 255 -4.79 -7.71 7.69
N ALA A 256 -4.52 -7.48 6.41
CA ALA A 256 -3.81 -8.40 5.53
C ALA A 256 -2.35 -8.00 5.36
N PHE A 257 -1.46 -8.98 5.23
CA PHE A 257 -0.10 -8.74 4.75
C PHE A 257 -0.13 -8.49 3.24
N ARG A 258 0.33 -7.32 2.82
CA ARG A 258 0.47 -6.93 1.41
C ARG A 258 1.94 -6.80 1.07
N THR A 259 2.41 -7.53 0.07
CA THR A 259 3.78 -7.40 -0.46
C THR A 259 3.95 -6.09 -1.21
N PHE A 260 2.92 -5.74 -1.99
CA PHE A 260 2.82 -4.48 -2.71
C PHE A 260 1.46 -3.85 -2.51
N GLN A 261 1.45 -2.56 -2.40
CA GLN A 261 0.29 -1.75 -2.69
C GLN A 261 0.23 -1.50 -4.19
N GLY A 262 -0.97 -1.24 -4.70
CA GLY A 262 -1.11 -0.98 -6.12
C GLY A 262 -2.51 -0.55 -6.52
N TRP A 263 -2.59 -0.08 -7.75
CA TRP A 263 -3.84 0.27 -8.40
C TRP A 263 -3.72 0.19 -9.93
N THR A 264 -4.85 0.05 -10.58
CA THR A 264 -4.96 0.09 -12.04
C THR A 264 -5.52 1.44 -12.48
N ALA A 265 -4.90 2.06 -13.47
CA ALA A 265 -5.38 3.29 -14.09
C ALA A 265 -6.64 3.01 -14.92
N LEU A 266 -7.70 3.77 -14.66
CA LEU A 266 -8.96 3.71 -15.40
C LEU A 266 -9.15 4.91 -16.34
N SER A 267 -8.19 5.82 -16.34
CA SER A 267 -8.08 6.97 -17.24
C SER A 267 -6.62 7.20 -17.62
N ASP A 268 -6.40 7.90 -18.71
CA ASP A 268 -5.06 8.41 -18.98
C ASP A 268 -4.70 9.48 -17.93
N MET A 269 -3.45 9.50 -17.48
CA MET A 269 -2.96 10.40 -16.43
C MET A 269 -1.65 11.05 -16.87
N ILE A 270 -1.55 12.36 -16.67
CA ILE A 270 -0.39 13.16 -17.04
C ILE A 270 0.50 13.32 -15.80
N ALA A 271 1.80 13.10 -15.92
CA ALA A 271 2.77 13.34 -14.85
C ALA A 271 2.63 14.76 -14.25
N GLY A 272 2.79 14.90 -12.94
CA GLY A 272 2.67 16.18 -12.24
C GLY A 272 1.23 16.65 -11.97
N GLN A 273 0.20 15.85 -12.29
CA GLN A 273 -1.21 16.21 -12.10
C GLN A 273 -1.83 15.55 -10.86
N GLY A 274 -1.33 15.89 -9.65
CA GLY A 274 -1.86 15.35 -8.39
C GLY A 274 -1.71 13.83 -8.29
N LEU A 275 -0.61 13.30 -8.79
CA LEU A 275 -0.36 11.87 -8.87
C LEU A 275 0.37 11.34 -7.63
N LEU A 276 0.52 10.03 -7.59
CA LEU A 276 1.32 9.32 -6.60
C LEU A 276 2.80 9.71 -6.75
N HIS A 277 3.41 10.05 -5.62
CA HIS A 277 4.85 10.19 -5.46
C HIS A 277 5.36 9.12 -4.50
N VAL A 278 6.56 8.63 -4.73
CA VAL A 278 7.24 7.71 -3.81
C VAL A 278 8.66 8.16 -3.52
N VAL A 279 9.18 7.76 -2.39
CA VAL A 279 10.63 7.70 -2.15
C VAL A 279 11.10 6.36 -2.72
N PRO A 280 11.76 6.32 -3.90
CA PRO A 280 12.03 5.08 -4.62
C PRO A 280 13.27 4.35 -4.06
N VAL A 281 13.23 4.09 -2.75
CA VAL A 281 14.30 3.44 -1.97
C VAL A 281 13.64 2.69 -0.82
N PRO A 282 13.40 1.37 -0.91
CA PRO A 282 12.76 0.60 0.17
C PRO A 282 13.52 0.65 1.49
N GLU A 283 14.87 0.72 1.44
CA GLU A 283 15.71 0.85 2.62
C GLU A 283 15.52 2.17 3.40
N ALA A 284 14.82 3.17 2.81
CA ALA A 284 14.50 4.42 3.49
C ALA A 284 13.68 4.23 4.77
N MET A 285 13.04 3.07 4.94
CA MET A 285 12.41 2.69 6.21
C MET A 285 13.39 2.68 7.37
N ALA A 286 14.67 2.33 7.14
CA ALA A 286 15.70 2.39 8.19
C ALA A 286 15.91 3.83 8.72
N TYR A 287 15.87 4.83 7.83
CA TYR A 287 15.92 6.24 8.23
C TYR A 287 14.75 6.57 9.17
N VAL A 288 13.52 6.20 8.76
CA VAL A 288 12.31 6.49 9.53
C VAL A 288 12.34 5.82 10.90
N LEU A 289 12.82 4.57 10.98
CA LEU A 289 12.89 3.80 12.23
C LEU A 289 13.95 4.32 13.20
N LEU A 290 15.09 4.80 12.71
CA LEU A 290 16.19 5.30 13.53
C LEU A 290 16.03 6.76 13.95
N ARG A 291 15.35 7.57 13.13
CA ARG A 291 15.20 9.02 13.37
C ARG A 291 14.65 9.37 14.76
N PRO A 292 13.64 8.65 15.32
CA PRO A 292 13.14 8.94 16.66
C PRO A 292 14.13 8.66 17.79
N LEU A 293 15.20 7.90 17.52
CA LEU A 293 16.19 7.52 18.53
C LEU A 293 17.28 8.58 18.74
N LEU A 294 17.31 9.65 17.92
CA LEU A 294 18.27 10.75 18.06
C LEU A 294 17.83 11.70 19.19
N ASP A 295 18.81 12.41 19.76
CA ASP A 295 18.62 13.23 20.97
C ASP A 295 17.73 14.46 20.79
N ASP A 296 17.51 14.92 19.55
CA ASP A 296 16.64 16.06 19.23
C ASP A 296 15.15 15.70 19.17
N VAL A 297 14.80 14.42 19.32
CA VAL A 297 13.40 13.95 19.36
C VAL A 297 12.98 13.68 20.80
N PRO A 298 11.86 14.30 21.29
CA PRO A 298 11.36 14.08 22.65
C PRO A 298 11.24 12.59 23.00
N GLU A 299 11.55 12.23 24.23
CA GLU A 299 11.64 10.83 24.66
C GLU A 299 10.33 10.05 24.50
N ASP A 300 9.18 10.69 24.65
CA ASP A 300 7.83 10.10 24.53
C ASP A 300 7.23 10.24 23.12
N GLU A 301 8.04 10.65 22.11
CA GLU A 301 7.60 10.85 20.73
C GLU A 301 8.39 10.00 19.73
N LEU A 302 7.74 9.66 18.61
CA LEU A 302 8.28 8.94 17.47
C LEU A 302 8.08 9.74 16.17
N CYS A 303 8.59 10.98 16.12
CA CYS A 303 8.54 11.85 14.93
C CYS A 303 7.12 12.10 14.40
N GLY A 304 6.13 12.27 15.30
CA GLY A 304 4.74 12.56 14.93
C GLY A 304 3.86 11.32 14.74
N VAL A 305 4.38 10.13 15.03
CA VAL A 305 3.58 8.88 15.02
C VAL A 305 2.50 8.92 16.09
N ALA A 306 1.29 8.52 15.71
CA ALA A 306 0.15 8.42 16.61
C ALA A 306 -0.54 7.05 16.45
N PRO A 307 -1.15 6.52 17.52
CA PRO A 307 -1.91 5.28 17.45
C PRO A 307 -3.04 5.37 16.42
N GLY A 308 -3.27 4.29 15.70
CA GLY A 308 -4.37 4.17 14.75
C GLY A 308 -4.27 5.12 13.55
N ARG A 309 -3.09 5.57 13.23
CA ARG A 309 -2.78 6.39 12.05
C ARG A 309 -1.73 5.70 11.19
N VAL A 310 -1.65 6.12 9.93
CA VAL A 310 -0.54 5.74 9.06
C VAL A 310 0.78 6.28 9.63
N LEU A 311 1.90 5.64 9.30
CA LEU A 311 3.23 6.10 9.69
C LEU A 311 3.59 7.39 8.93
N PRO A 312 3.63 8.56 9.59
CA PRO A 312 3.86 9.83 8.90
C PRO A 312 5.34 10.03 8.56
N VAL A 313 5.59 10.62 7.40
CA VAL A 313 6.90 11.14 7.00
C VAL A 313 6.74 12.62 6.69
N SER A 314 7.53 13.48 7.33
CA SER A 314 7.32 14.92 7.28
C SER A 314 8.61 15.68 7.06
N GLU A 315 8.51 16.89 6.51
CA GLU A 315 9.64 17.82 6.31
C GLU A 315 10.39 18.10 7.62
N LYS A 316 9.66 18.23 8.74
CA LYS A 316 10.28 18.49 10.05
C LYS A 316 11.26 17.40 10.47
N TRP A 317 10.90 16.13 10.27
CA TRP A 317 11.67 15.01 10.80
C TRP A 317 12.47 14.24 9.75
N HIS A 318 12.04 14.32 8.48
CA HIS A 318 12.56 13.50 7.39
C HIS A 318 12.82 14.34 6.11
N PRO A 319 13.52 15.50 6.19
CA PRO A 319 13.64 16.44 5.07
C PRO A 319 14.28 15.79 3.82
N HIS A 320 15.28 14.91 3.99
CA HIS A 320 15.92 14.21 2.88
C HIS A 320 14.95 13.30 2.11
N LEU A 321 14.02 12.64 2.83
CA LEU A 321 13.04 11.75 2.23
C LEU A 321 11.96 12.55 1.48
N ILE A 322 11.51 13.66 2.05
CA ILE A 322 10.54 14.54 1.38
C ILE A 322 11.13 15.13 0.09
N ALA A 323 12.38 15.58 0.15
CA ALA A 323 13.10 16.05 -1.04
C ALA A 323 13.38 14.95 -2.08
N GLY A 324 13.28 13.68 -1.68
CA GLY A 324 13.50 12.51 -2.52
C GLY A 324 12.24 11.94 -3.17
N LEU A 325 11.07 12.57 -2.99
CA LEU A 325 9.82 12.12 -3.60
C LEU A 325 9.86 12.27 -5.12
N CYS A 326 9.60 11.19 -5.84
CA CYS A 326 9.55 11.11 -7.30
C CYS A 326 8.12 10.80 -7.77
N SER A 327 7.63 11.52 -8.78
CA SER A 327 6.31 11.26 -9.39
C SER A 327 6.31 9.98 -10.20
N ILE A 328 5.16 9.32 -10.27
CA ILE A 328 4.93 8.31 -11.32
C ILE A 328 5.00 8.96 -12.70
N PRO A 329 5.37 8.19 -13.73
CA PRO A 329 5.35 8.67 -15.12
C PRO A 329 3.91 8.90 -15.61
N THR A 330 3.77 9.48 -16.80
CA THR A 330 2.49 9.51 -17.51
C THR A 330 1.98 8.10 -17.75
N LEU A 331 0.69 7.85 -17.51
CA LEU A 331 0.04 6.56 -17.63
C LEU A 331 -1.05 6.58 -18.69
N GLN A 332 -1.33 5.42 -19.25
CA GLN A 332 -2.53 5.15 -20.02
C GLN A 332 -3.52 4.32 -19.19
N ALA A 333 -4.80 4.45 -19.50
CA ALA A 333 -5.80 3.55 -18.92
C ALA A 333 -5.40 2.09 -19.20
N GLY A 334 -5.46 1.22 -18.18
CA GLY A 334 -5.02 -0.16 -18.24
C GLY A 334 -3.61 -0.43 -17.71
N ASP A 335 -2.79 0.61 -17.53
CA ASP A 335 -1.52 0.46 -16.78
C ASP A 335 -1.80 0.21 -15.30
N SER A 336 -0.95 -0.56 -14.64
CA SER A 336 -1.00 -0.74 -13.19
C SER A 336 0.28 -0.26 -12.53
N VAL A 337 0.12 0.33 -11.35
CA VAL A 337 1.20 0.94 -10.55
C VAL A 337 1.33 0.18 -9.25
N TRP A 338 2.57 -0.12 -8.87
CA TRP A 338 2.86 -0.96 -7.72
C TRP A 338 4.02 -0.38 -6.90
N TRP A 339 3.94 -0.46 -5.58
CA TRP A 339 5.04 -0.11 -4.69
C TRP A 339 5.10 -1.03 -3.49
N HIS A 340 6.33 -1.34 -3.07
CA HIS A 340 6.64 -2.19 -1.92
C HIS A 340 6.00 -1.62 -0.64
N CYS A 341 5.55 -2.47 0.26
CA CYS A 341 4.80 -2.08 1.46
C CYS A 341 5.53 -1.10 2.40
N ASP A 342 6.86 -1.05 2.37
CA ASP A 342 7.67 -0.10 3.15
C ASP A 342 8.06 1.15 2.35
N VAL A 343 7.70 1.26 1.08
CA VAL A 343 7.99 2.46 0.29
C VAL A 343 7.11 3.62 0.75
N ILE A 344 7.76 4.70 1.13
CA ILE A 344 7.12 5.94 1.54
C ILE A 344 6.45 6.56 0.31
N HIS A 345 5.18 6.93 0.45
CA HIS A 345 4.41 7.46 -0.66
C HIS A 345 3.52 8.62 -0.23
N SER A 346 3.13 9.42 -1.20
CA SER A 346 2.26 10.60 -1.05
C SER A 346 1.43 10.82 -2.29
N VAL A 347 0.44 11.68 -2.21
CA VAL A 347 -0.28 12.20 -3.38
C VAL A 347 0.02 13.69 -3.48
N ALA A 348 0.55 14.12 -4.62
CA ALA A 348 0.85 15.54 -4.84
C ALA A 348 -0.43 16.39 -4.83
N PRO A 349 -0.37 17.63 -4.35
CA PRO A 349 -1.47 18.57 -4.51
C PRO A 349 -1.66 18.94 -5.99
N VAL A 350 -2.86 19.33 -6.35
CA VAL A 350 -3.18 19.86 -7.67
C VAL A 350 -4.23 20.98 -7.53
N GLU A 351 -4.01 22.10 -8.23
CA GLU A 351 -4.94 23.25 -8.21
C GLU A 351 -6.00 23.16 -9.30
N ASN A 352 -5.67 22.53 -10.43
CA ASN A 352 -6.56 22.40 -11.57
C ASN A 352 -6.21 21.12 -12.32
N GLN A 353 -6.88 20.03 -11.96
CA GLN A 353 -6.67 18.69 -12.57
C GLN A 353 -6.89 18.72 -14.08
N GLN A 354 -5.87 18.34 -14.83
CA GLN A 354 -5.96 18.17 -16.27
C GLN A 354 -6.38 16.73 -16.59
N GLY A 355 -7.55 16.54 -17.19
CA GLY A 355 -8.10 15.21 -17.44
C GLY A 355 -8.59 14.49 -16.17
N TRP A 356 -8.95 13.25 -16.34
CA TRP A 356 -9.43 12.38 -15.26
C TRP A 356 -8.27 11.78 -14.46
N GLY A 357 -8.49 11.49 -13.19
CA GLY A 357 -7.56 10.78 -12.33
C GLY A 357 -8.23 9.55 -11.68
N ASN A 358 -8.69 8.60 -12.50
CA ASN A 358 -9.48 7.46 -12.05
C ASN A 358 -8.62 6.23 -11.85
N VAL A 359 -8.72 5.60 -10.66
CA VAL A 359 -7.99 4.38 -10.32
C VAL A 359 -8.86 3.38 -9.58
N MET A 360 -8.53 2.10 -9.72
CA MET A 360 -9.07 0.99 -8.94
C MET A 360 -7.95 0.40 -8.10
N TYR A 361 -8.08 0.43 -6.77
CA TYR A 361 -7.07 -0.10 -5.86
C TYR A 361 -7.10 -1.63 -5.83
N ILE A 362 -5.97 -2.26 -6.15
CA ILE A 362 -5.77 -3.71 -6.09
C ILE A 362 -4.33 -3.98 -5.63
N PRO A 363 -4.10 -4.37 -4.37
CA PRO A 363 -2.76 -4.71 -3.88
C PRO A 363 -2.38 -6.15 -4.24
N ALA A 364 -1.12 -6.53 -4.00
CA ALA A 364 -0.67 -7.91 -3.98
C ALA A 364 -0.65 -8.41 -2.52
N ALA A 365 -1.44 -9.43 -2.24
CA ALA A 365 -1.59 -10.00 -0.91
C ALA A 365 -1.49 -11.54 -0.99
N PRO A 366 -0.27 -12.11 -0.90
CA PRO A 366 -0.06 -13.55 -1.07
C PRO A 366 -0.70 -14.37 0.04
N ALA A 367 -1.05 -15.62 -0.27
CA ALA A 367 -1.66 -16.52 0.69
C ALA A 367 -0.68 -16.91 1.80
N CYS A 368 -1.02 -16.55 3.01
CA CYS A 368 -0.44 -16.98 4.27
C CYS A 368 -1.57 -17.19 5.28
N ALA A 369 -1.30 -17.74 6.44
CA ALA A 369 -2.34 -18.03 7.44
C ALA A 369 -3.18 -16.79 7.79
N LYS A 370 -2.53 -15.64 7.98
CA LYS A 370 -3.20 -14.35 8.23
C LYS A 370 -4.10 -13.92 7.08
N ASN A 371 -3.60 -13.97 5.86
CA ASN A 371 -4.34 -13.53 4.68
C ASN A 371 -5.51 -14.46 4.35
N LEU A 372 -5.39 -15.77 4.56
CA LEU A 372 -6.49 -16.71 4.40
C LEU A 372 -7.60 -16.47 5.44
N ALA A 373 -7.23 -16.14 6.68
CA ALA A 373 -8.22 -15.74 7.69
C ALA A 373 -8.94 -14.44 7.28
N TYR A 374 -8.23 -13.47 6.72
CA TYR A 374 -8.83 -12.25 6.16
C TYR A 374 -9.77 -12.57 4.98
N ALA A 375 -9.38 -13.45 4.06
CA ALA A 375 -10.19 -13.83 2.91
C ALA A 375 -11.55 -14.43 3.33
N HIS A 376 -11.62 -15.14 4.46
CA HIS A 376 -12.90 -15.61 5.00
C HIS A 376 -13.82 -14.46 5.40
N SER A 377 -13.28 -13.37 5.99
CA SER A 377 -14.08 -12.18 6.31
C SER A 377 -14.54 -11.44 5.06
N VAL A 378 -13.68 -11.37 4.04
CA VAL A 378 -14.01 -10.80 2.72
C VAL A 378 -15.16 -11.54 2.07
N ARG A 379 -15.13 -12.89 2.09
CA ARG A 379 -16.23 -13.70 1.58
C ARG A 379 -17.55 -13.40 2.28
N ALA A 380 -17.54 -13.33 3.60
CA ALA A 380 -18.73 -13.02 4.38
C ALA A 380 -19.28 -11.60 4.11
N ALA A 381 -18.37 -10.63 3.85
CA ALA A 381 -18.75 -9.27 3.48
C ALA A 381 -19.36 -9.22 2.06
N LEU A 382 -18.73 -9.91 1.09
CA LEU A 382 -19.26 -10.03 -0.28
C LEU A 382 -20.67 -10.63 -0.31
N GLU A 383 -20.90 -11.71 0.44
CA GLU A 383 -22.23 -12.35 0.53
C GLU A 383 -23.32 -11.35 0.93
N LYS A 384 -23.01 -10.48 1.88
CA LYS A 384 -23.94 -9.50 2.45
C LYS A 384 -23.96 -8.16 1.70
N GLY A 385 -22.98 -7.88 0.83
CA GLY A 385 -22.74 -6.54 0.29
C GLY A 385 -22.28 -5.54 1.35
N ALA A 386 -21.70 -6.02 2.44
CA ALA A 386 -21.23 -5.19 3.51
C ALA A 386 -19.85 -4.60 3.19
N SER A 387 -19.48 -3.50 3.85
CA SER A 387 -18.12 -2.96 3.80
C SER A 387 -17.13 -3.99 4.35
N PRO A 388 -15.93 -4.15 3.74
CA PRO A 388 -14.90 -5.05 4.25
C PRO A 388 -14.36 -4.59 5.63
N ALA A 389 -13.76 -5.52 6.37
CA ALA A 389 -13.39 -5.32 7.77
C ALA A 389 -12.41 -4.15 8.03
N ASP A 390 -11.54 -3.83 7.05
CA ASP A 390 -10.54 -2.75 7.18
C ASP A 390 -11.09 -1.35 6.83
N PHE A 391 -12.36 -1.26 6.46
CA PHE A 391 -12.98 -0.02 5.99
C PHE A 391 -14.17 0.39 6.88
N PRO A 392 -14.51 1.68 6.90
CA PRO A 392 -15.70 2.15 7.61
C PRO A 392 -16.96 1.39 7.19
N ARG A 393 -17.84 1.12 8.15
CA ARG A 393 -19.12 0.44 7.91
C ARG A 393 -20.13 1.39 7.29
N GLU A 394 -19.97 1.66 6.02
CA GLU A 394 -20.91 2.47 5.24
C GLU A 394 -22.02 1.62 4.62
N ASP A 395 -21.67 0.38 4.24
CA ASP A 395 -22.63 -0.69 3.86
C ASP A 395 -23.60 -0.32 2.73
N TYR A 396 -23.21 0.60 1.83
CA TYR A 396 -24.08 1.04 0.73
C TYR A 396 -24.56 -0.11 -0.16
N GLU A 397 -23.67 -1.06 -0.46
CA GLU A 397 -23.92 -2.11 -1.44
C GLU A 397 -24.81 -3.26 -0.92
N GLN A 398 -25.27 -3.24 0.35
CA GLN A 398 -26.14 -4.29 0.89
C GLN A 398 -27.48 -4.40 0.14
N THR A 399 -28.02 -3.27 -0.31
CA THR A 399 -29.31 -3.18 -0.99
C THR A 399 -29.19 -2.92 -2.49
N TRP A 400 -27.96 -2.78 -3.01
CA TRP A 400 -27.71 -2.40 -4.38
C TRP A 400 -27.99 -3.53 -5.37
N GLN A 401 -28.48 -3.16 -6.55
CA GLN A 401 -28.71 -4.08 -7.65
C GLN A 401 -27.43 -4.31 -8.44
N ASN A 402 -27.39 -5.39 -9.19
CA ASN A 402 -26.29 -5.78 -10.07
C ASN A 402 -24.91 -5.88 -9.42
N ARG A 403 -24.89 -6.00 -8.08
CA ARG A 403 -23.68 -6.31 -7.32
C ARG A 403 -23.12 -7.68 -7.72
N PHE A 404 -21.79 -7.82 -7.75
CA PHE A 404 -21.13 -9.11 -7.93
C PHE A 404 -21.54 -10.10 -6.83
N GLN A 405 -21.75 -11.36 -7.20
CA GLN A 405 -22.21 -12.43 -6.32
C GLN A 405 -21.17 -13.56 -6.23
N LEU A 406 -21.26 -14.40 -5.21
CA LEU A 406 -20.37 -15.57 -5.09
C LEU A 406 -20.49 -16.53 -6.30
N SER A 407 -21.65 -16.60 -6.95
CA SER A 407 -21.87 -17.37 -8.17
C SER A 407 -21.05 -16.87 -9.37
N ASP A 408 -20.61 -15.60 -9.36
CA ASP A 408 -19.87 -14.96 -10.46
C ASP A 408 -18.35 -15.21 -10.34
N LEU A 409 -17.91 -15.90 -9.27
CA LEU A 409 -16.51 -16.23 -9.05
C LEU A 409 -16.01 -17.28 -10.05
N ASN A 410 -14.91 -16.94 -10.73
CA ASN A 410 -14.13 -17.91 -11.48
C ASN A 410 -13.17 -18.70 -10.56
N ALA A 411 -12.34 -19.61 -11.12
CA ALA A 411 -11.40 -20.41 -10.34
C ALA A 411 -10.40 -19.55 -9.54
N ASN A 412 -9.87 -18.46 -10.14
CA ASN A 412 -8.96 -17.56 -9.43
C ASN A 412 -9.65 -16.86 -8.25
N GLY A 413 -10.88 -16.36 -8.46
CA GLY A 413 -11.66 -15.71 -7.42
C GLY A 413 -12.02 -16.66 -6.27
N ARG A 414 -12.36 -17.91 -6.56
CA ARG A 414 -12.64 -18.95 -5.55
C ARG A 414 -11.41 -19.24 -4.69
N ARG A 415 -10.24 -19.44 -5.31
CA ARG A 415 -8.97 -19.60 -4.60
C ARG A 415 -8.65 -18.37 -3.76
N ALA A 416 -8.80 -17.19 -4.33
CA ALA A 416 -8.51 -15.93 -3.66
C ALA A 416 -9.42 -15.61 -2.46
N LEU A 417 -10.54 -16.30 -2.34
CA LEU A 417 -11.45 -16.24 -1.17
C LEU A 417 -11.36 -17.49 -0.27
N GLY A 418 -10.33 -18.32 -0.44
CA GLY A 418 -10.09 -19.51 0.38
C GLY A 418 -11.22 -20.56 0.25
N MET A 419 -11.80 -20.72 -0.94
CA MET A 419 -12.89 -21.66 -1.21
C MET A 419 -12.39 -22.96 -1.86
N GLU A 420 -11.10 -23.04 -2.20
CA GLU A 420 -10.44 -24.22 -2.78
C GLU A 420 -9.18 -24.56 -1.97
#